data_6c41109395b7cf2c2b4ce4d7a644acad
#
_entry.id   6c41109395b7cf2c2b4ce4d7a644acad
#
_cell.length_a   1.000
_cell.length_b   1.000
_cell.length_c   1.000
_cell.angle_alpha   90.00
_cell.angle_beta   90.00
_cell.angle_gamma   90.00
#
_symmetry.space_group_name_H-M   'P 1'
#
loop_
_entity.id
_entity.type
_entity.pdbx_description
1 polymer ?
#
loop_
_entity_poly.entity_id
_entity_poly.type
_entity_poly.pdbx_seq_one_letter_code
_entity_poly.pdbx_strand_id
1 'polypeptide(L)'
;MAQMYKIRTKNKNVYLRVAKGHFATMHSHTNYYIDVTTQKNRLSEAKAVAEELVHHYRSNTVIDTILCIDGTEVIGACMASALTRDDYINMNAHQTIYVMSPEYIGGGQMMFRDNLVPMLAGKHVLLLAASVTTGKSALAAIDAINYYGGKVVGVSAIFATVKECDGHPVHSIFNPNDLGDYESYKPHRCPKCKAGEKIEALINSYGLSML
;
A
#
# COMPACT_ATOMS: atom_id res chain seq x y z
N MET A 1 25.29 5.75 -5.32
CA MET A 1 23.81 5.72 -5.28
C MET A 1 23.32 4.96 -6.50
N ALA A 2 22.45 3.98 -6.32
CA ALA A 2 21.79 3.33 -7.45
C ALA A 2 21.02 4.39 -8.26
N GLN A 3 21.12 4.34 -9.58
CA GLN A 3 20.48 5.30 -10.46
C GLN A 3 18.97 5.11 -10.42
N MET A 4 18.24 6.15 -10.00
CA MET A 4 16.77 6.16 -10.00
C MET A 4 16.23 6.43 -11.40
N TYR A 5 15.23 5.66 -11.83
CA TYR A 5 14.48 5.89 -13.05
C TYR A 5 12.97 5.78 -12.82
N LYS A 6 12.17 6.23 -13.78
CA LYS A 6 10.71 6.32 -13.68
C LYS A 6 10.06 5.33 -14.65
N ILE A 7 9.12 4.55 -14.10
CA ILE A 7 8.20 3.72 -14.87
C ILE A 7 6.83 4.40 -14.84
N ARG A 8 6.19 4.53 -15.99
CA ARG A 8 4.89 5.20 -16.11
C ARG A 8 3.79 4.18 -16.36
N THR A 9 2.61 4.43 -15.79
CA THR A 9 1.37 3.77 -16.19
C THR A 9 0.90 4.31 -17.54
N LYS A 10 -0.19 3.73 -18.06
CA LYS A 10 -0.95 4.31 -19.19
C LYS A 10 -1.44 5.72 -18.87
N ASN A 11 -1.78 5.98 -17.61
CA ASN A 11 -2.04 7.32 -17.11
C ASN A 11 -0.71 8.04 -16.84
N LYS A 12 -0.40 9.04 -17.67
CA LYS A 12 0.87 9.78 -17.63
C LYS A 12 1.14 10.52 -16.31
N ASN A 13 0.13 10.67 -15.44
CA ASN A 13 0.23 11.41 -14.18
C ASN A 13 0.73 10.55 -13.01
N VAL A 14 0.71 9.21 -13.17
CA VAL A 14 1.21 8.28 -12.15
C VAL A 14 2.46 7.57 -12.67
N TYR A 15 3.52 7.60 -11.90
CA TYR A 15 4.78 6.93 -12.22
C TYR A 15 5.40 6.31 -10.96
N LEU A 16 6.10 5.21 -11.13
CA LEU A 16 6.87 4.56 -10.09
C LEU A 16 8.33 4.96 -10.21
N ARG A 17 8.95 5.40 -9.12
CA ARG A 17 10.39 5.61 -9.05
C ARG A 17 11.05 4.35 -8.56
N VAL A 18 12.06 3.87 -9.27
CA VAL A 18 12.74 2.63 -8.93
C VAL A 18 14.23 2.73 -9.12
N ALA A 19 14.97 1.91 -8.39
CA ALA A 19 16.41 1.69 -8.63
C ALA A 19 16.68 0.18 -8.62
N LYS A 20 17.61 -0.27 -9.48
CA LYS A 20 18.14 -1.64 -9.47
C LYS A 20 19.33 -1.74 -8.53
N GLY A 21 19.42 -2.86 -7.80
CA GLY A 21 20.52 -3.12 -6.89
C GLY A 21 20.32 -4.40 -6.09
N HIS A 22 20.94 -4.48 -4.93
CA HIS A 22 20.72 -5.55 -3.95
C HIS A 22 20.24 -4.92 -2.62
N PHE A 23 18.96 -5.01 -2.37
CA PHE A 23 18.31 -4.36 -1.24
C PHE A 23 17.75 -5.38 -0.26
N ALA A 24 17.78 -5.05 1.04
CA ALA A 24 17.18 -5.87 2.08
C ALA A 24 16.01 -5.16 2.75
N THR A 25 14.90 -5.90 2.90
CA THR A 25 13.79 -5.56 3.77
C THR A 25 13.88 -6.40 5.06
N MET A 26 12.99 -6.17 6.02
CA MET A 26 12.87 -7.03 7.21
C MET A 26 12.62 -8.51 6.86
N HIS A 27 11.99 -8.81 5.74
CA HIS A 27 11.50 -10.15 5.42
C HIS A 27 12.04 -10.74 4.12
N SER A 28 12.68 -9.93 3.28
CA SER A 28 13.13 -10.36 1.95
C SER A 28 14.31 -9.54 1.45
N HIS A 29 15.05 -10.11 0.49
CA HIS A 29 15.98 -9.38 -0.36
C HIS A 29 15.35 -9.21 -1.75
N THR A 30 15.56 -8.04 -2.36
CA THR A 30 15.00 -7.73 -3.68
C THR A 30 16.04 -7.05 -4.56
N ASN A 31 15.87 -7.20 -5.88
CA ASN A 31 16.69 -6.54 -6.88
C ASN A 31 16.20 -5.13 -7.25
N TYR A 32 15.09 -4.67 -6.64
CA TYR A 32 14.56 -3.32 -6.83
C TYR A 32 14.27 -2.63 -5.51
N TYR A 33 14.64 -1.36 -5.44
CA TYR A 33 14.05 -0.40 -4.52
C TYR A 33 12.93 0.35 -5.23
N ILE A 34 11.78 0.44 -4.60
CA ILE A 34 10.59 1.13 -5.09
C ILE A 34 10.36 2.33 -4.19
N ASP A 35 10.53 3.54 -4.74
CA ASP A 35 10.33 4.79 -4.00
C ASP A 35 8.95 5.37 -4.28
N VAL A 36 8.10 5.32 -3.29
CA VAL A 36 6.74 5.89 -3.28
C VAL A 36 6.62 7.13 -2.39
N THR A 37 7.75 7.68 -1.95
CA THR A 37 7.79 8.80 -0.99
C THR A 37 6.99 10.01 -1.46
N THR A 38 7.19 10.45 -2.70
CA THR A 38 6.47 11.63 -3.20
C THR A 38 4.99 11.34 -3.47
N GLN A 39 4.64 10.12 -3.85
CA GLN A 39 3.24 9.70 -4.02
C GLN A 39 2.48 9.72 -2.70
N LYS A 40 3.14 9.43 -1.57
CA LYS A 40 2.53 9.49 -0.24
C LYS A 40 2.46 10.92 0.33
N ASN A 41 3.44 11.78 0.02
CA ASN A 41 3.63 13.05 0.72
C ASN A 41 3.35 14.29 -0.14
N ARG A 42 3.29 14.19 -1.46
CA ARG A 42 3.01 15.30 -2.36
C ARG A 42 1.58 15.24 -2.85
N LEU A 43 0.77 16.22 -2.48
CA LEU A 43 -0.67 16.24 -2.74
C LEU A 43 -1.05 15.95 -4.20
N SER A 44 -0.34 16.54 -5.17
CA SER A 44 -0.64 16.34 -6.60
C SER A 44 -0.42 14.89 -7.05
N GLU A 45 0.61 14.21 -6.54
CA GLU A 45 0.90 12.81 -6.84
C GLU A 45 -0.06 11.89 -6.07
N ALA A 46 -0.37 12.20 -4.80
CA ALA A 46 -1.34 11.47 -4.00
C ALA A 46 -2.75 11.50 -4.62
N LYS A 47 -3.18 12.65 -5.15
CA LYS A 47 -4.44 12.77 -5.90
C LYS A 47 -4.45 11.89 -7.14
N ALA A 48 -3.37 11.87 -7.92
CA ALA A 48 -3.28 11.05 -9.12
C ALA A 48 -3.35 9.55 -8.79
N VAL A 49 -2.66 9.11 -7.73
CA VAL A 49 -2.72 7.73 -7.21
C VAL A 49 -4.14 7.40 -6.73
N ALA A 50 -4.77 8.29 -5.98
CA ALA A 50 -6.12 8.09 -5.47
C ALA A 50 -7.13 7.92 -6.61
N GLU A 51 -7.09 8.77 -7.64
CA GLU A 51 -7.98 8.68 -8.81
C GLU A 51 -7.84 7.31 -9.52
N GLU A 52 -6.63 6.76 -9.64
CA GLU A 52 -6.43 5.43 -10.22
C GLU A 52 -7.04 4.32 -9.34
N LEU A 53 -6.80 4.37 -8.03
CA LEU A 53 -7.25 3.31 -7.12
C LEU A 53 -8.76 3.30 -6.93
N VAL A 54 -9.44 4.46 -6.91
CA VAL A 54 -10.89 4.52 -6.67
C VAL A 54 -11.72 3.90 -7.79
N HIS A 55 -11.17 3.74 -8.99
CA HIS A 55 -11.89 3.11 -10.11
C HIS A 55 -12.37 1.70 -9.79
N HIS A 56 -11.69 0.97 -8.92
CA HIS A 56 -12.05 -0.38 -8.52
C HIS A 56 -13.26 -0.45 -7.57
N TYR A 57 -13.60 0.66 -6.91
CA TYR A 57 -14.57 0.70 -5.81
C TYR A 57 -15.76 1.61 -6.06
N ARG A 58 -15.61 2.60 -6.95
CA ARG A 58 -16.53 3.72 -7.13
C ARG A 58 -18.00 3.29 -7.29
N SER A 59 -18.27 2.27 -8.12
CA SER A 59 -19.61 1.89 -8.53
C SER A 59 -20.19 0.66 -7.84
N ASN A 60 -19.42 -0.05 -7.03
CA ASN A 60 -19.78 -1.38 -6.57
C ASN A 60 -19.44 -1.68 -5.10
N THR A 61 -18.78 -0.77 -4.39
CA THR A 61 -18.29 -1.04 -3.04
C THR A 61 -18.67 0.09 -2.09
N VAL A 62 -19.40 -0.26 -1.03
CA VAL A 62 -19.62 0.64 0.10
C VAL A 62 -18.36 0.67 0.94
N ILE A 63 -17.88 1.87 1.26
CA ILE A 63 -16.68 2.10 2.08
C ILE A 63 -17.03 3.11 3.17
N ASP A 64 -16.97 2.67 4.43
CA ASP A 64 -17.16 3.53 5.58
C ASP A 64 -15.84 4.07 6.12
N THR A 65 -14.76 3.29 5.98
CA THR A 65 -13.44 3.60 6.52
C THR A 65 -12.34 3.19 5.57
N ILE A 66 -11.33 4.04 5.41
CA ILE A 66 -10.06 3.71 4.76
C ILE A 66 -9.00 3.60 5.85
N LEU A 67 -8.52 2.37 6.08
CA LEU A 67 -7.41 2.12 6.99
C LEU A 67 -6.09 2.25 6.24
N CYS A 68 -5.30 3.26 6.59
CA CYS A 68 -4.03 3.57 5.97
C CYS A 68 -2.87 2.96 6.76
N ILE A 69 -2.03 2.18 6.09
CA ILE A 69 -0.75 1.72 6.63
C ILE A 69 0.40 2.26 5.78
N ASP A 70 1.64 2.18 6.28
CA ASP A 70 2.85 2.62 5.56
C ASP A 70 2.89 4.12 5.20
N GLY A 71 2.14 4.97 5.91
CA GLY A 71 2.13 6.42 5.67
C GLY A 71 1.34 6.83 4.42
N THR A 72 0.20 6.17 4.15
CA THR A 72 -0.65 6.43 2.98
C THR A 72 -1.84 7.36 3.25
N GLU A 73 -1.87 8.06 4.38
CA GLU A 73 -3.01 8.87 4.85
C GLU A 73 -3.40 9.97 3.87
N VAL A 74 -2.42 10.61 3.21
CA VAL A 74 -2.70 11.65 2.21
C VAL A 74 -3.41 11.06 0.99
N ILE A 75 -3.00 9.84 0.56
CA ILE A 75 -3.67 9.11 -0.51
C ILE A 75 -5.08 8.72 -0.05
N GLY A 76 -5.22 8.19 1.17
CA GLY A 76 -6.50 7.81 1.77
C GLY A 76 -7.48 8.97 1.82
N ALA A 77 -7.03 10.16 2.25
CA ALA A 77 -7.85 11.37 2.24
C ALA A 77 -8.29 11.79 0.83
N CYS A 78 -7.38 11.67 -0.16
CA CYS A 78 -7.72 11.94 -1.56
C CYS A 78 -8.70 10.89 -2.11
N MET A 79 -8.56 9.61 -1.75
CA MET A 79 -9.51 8.54 -2.14
C MET A 79 -10.89 8.80 -1.52
N ALA A 80 -10.97 9.11 -0.22
CA ALA A 80 -12.22 9.44 0.44
C ALA A 80 -12.93 10.61 -0.26
N SER A 81 -12.19 11.68 -0.55
CA SER A 81 -12.70 12.85 -1.30
C SER A 81 -13.19 12.47 -2.70
N ALA A 82 -12.52 11.56 -3.41
CA ALA A 82 -12.91 11.12 -4.74
C ALA A 82 -14.14 10.20 -4.73
N LEU A 83 -14.25 9.32 -3.73
CA LEU A 83 -15.36 8.38 -3.56
C LEU A 83 -16.65 9.07 -3.10
N THR A 84 -16.56 10.19 -2.40
CA THR A 84 -17.73 10.91 -1.86
C THR A 84 -18.18 12.07 -2.76
N ARG A 85 -17.58 12.27 -3.94
CA ARG A 85 -18.04 13.29 -4.89
C ARG A 85 -19.49 13.04 -5.27
N ASP A 86 -20.21 14.15 -5.45
CA ASP A 86 -21.56 14.14 -6.01
C ASP A 86 -21.51 13.74 -7.49
N ASP A 87 -21.57 12.44 -7.72
CA ASP A 87 -21.52 11.82 -9.03
C ASP A 87 -22.41 10.57 -8.99
N TYR A 88 -23.28 10.40 -9.97
CA TYR A 88 -24.21 9.26 -10.09
C TYR A 88 -23.52 7.89 -10.16
N ILE A 89 -22.22 7.85 -10.48
CA ILE A 89 -21.42 6.61 -10.49
C ILE A 89 -20.94 6.24 -9.09
N ASN A 90 -20.81 7.20 -8.18
CA ASN A 90 -20.24 6.97 -6.85
C ASN A 90 -21.27 6.36 -5.90
N MET A 91 -21.09 5.08 -5.54
CA MET A 91 -21.93 4.42 -4.54
C MET A 91 -21.85 5.09 -3.14
N ASN A 92 -20.74 5.76 -2.85
CA ASN A 92 -20.50 6.47 -1.60
C ASN A 92 -20.77 7.98 -1.70
N ALA A 93 -21.46 8.47 -2.76
CA ALA A 93 -21.84 9.87 -2.85
C ALA A 93 -22.61 10.31 -1.61
N HIS A 94 -22.28 11.52 -1.10
CA HIS A 94 -22.85 12.10 0.14
C HIS A 94 -22.60 11.31 1.44
N GLN A 95 -21.77 10.27 1.42
CA GLN A 95 -21.37 9.53 2.61
C GLN A 95 -20.18 10.23 3.29
N THR A 96 -19.98 9.90 4.57
CA THR A 96 -18.76 10.26 5.30
C THR A 96 -17.84 9.06 5.40
N ILE A 97 -16.63 9.17 4.87
CA ILE A 97 -15.61 8.13 4.95
C ILE A 97 -14.56 8.54 5.99
N TYR A 98 -14.32 7.68 6.98
CA TYR A 98 -13.22 7.87 7.91
C TYR A 98 -11.89 7.50 7.25
N VAL A 99 -10.85 8.27 7.54
CA VAL A 99 -9.46 7.96 7.14
C VAL A 99 -8.64 7.88 8.40
N MET A 100 -8.04 6.73 8.66
CA MET A 100 -7.34 6.47 9.91
C MET A 100 -6.14 5.54 9.73
N SER A 101 -5.24 5.55 10.71
CA SER A 101 -4.07 4.68 10.79
C SER A 101 -4.05 3.94 12.11
N PRO A 102 -3.45 2.74 12.18
CA PRO A 102 -3.25 2.04 13.44
C PRO A 102 -2.11 2.70 14.25
N GLU A 103 -2.16 2.53 15.56
CA GLU A 103 -0.99 2.68 16.41
C GLU A 103 -0.20 1.36 16.40
N TYR A 104 1.12 1.44 16.27
CA TYR A 104 1.99 0.27 16.36
C TYR A 104 2.56 0.16 17.76
N ILE A 105 2.31 -0.97 18.41
CA ILE A 105 2.87 -1.31 19.72
C ILE A 105 3.95 -2.37 19.60
N GLY A 106 4.55 -2.79 20.70
CA GLY A 106 5.66 -3.75 20.74
C GLY A 106 5.44 -4.96 19.82
N GLY A 107 6.48 -5.30 19.02
CA GLY A 107 6.42 -6.41 18.06
C GLY A 107 5.69 -6.08 16.73
N GLY A 108 5.30 -4.83 16.51
CA GLY A 108 4.60 -4.41 15.28
C GLY A 108 3.11 -4.74 15.27
N GLN A 109 2.53 -5.07 16.41
CA GLN A 109 1.10 -5.30 16.56
C GLN A 109 0.34 -3.99 16.35
N MET A 110 -0.76 -4.04 15.58
CA MET A 110 -1.63 -2.91 15.32
C MET A 110 -2.70 -2.80 16.40
N MET A 111 -2.90 -1.60 16.90
CA MET A 111 -3.90 -1.30 17.93
C MET A 111 -4.70 -0.05 17.58
N PHE A 112 -5.96 -0.03 18.00
CA PHE A 112 -6.86 1.13 17.92
C PHE A 112 -7.34 1.50 19.31
N ARG A 113 -7.26 2.79 19.65
CA ARG A 113 -7.79 3.30 20.91
C ARG A 113 -9.32 3.29 20.91
N ASP A 114 -9.94 3.21 22.09
CA ASP A 114 -11.39 3.08 22.25
C ASP A 114 -12.21 4.14 21.50
N ASN A 115 -11.69 5.36 21.39
CA ASN A 115 -12.31 6.43 20.62
C ASN A 115 -12.26 6.23 19.10
N LEU A 116 -11.41 5.33 18.60
CA LEU A 116 -11.31 4.99 17.18
C LEU A 116 -12.08 3.71 16.82
N VAL A 117 -12.35 2.85 17.79
CA VAL A 117 -13.06 1.58 17.57
C VAL A 117 -14.42 1.77 16.85
N PRO A 118 -15.25 2.81 17.16
CA PRO A 118 -16.51 3.04 16.43
C PRO A 118 -16.34 3.33 14.94
N MET A 119 -15.13 3.72 14.50
CA MET A 119 -14.83 3.94 13.08
C MET A 119 -14.48 2.64 12.34
N LEU A 120 -14.36 1.52 13.08
CA LEU A 120 -14.08 0.18 12.55
C LEU A 120 -15.23 -0.79 12.80
N ALA A 121 -15.76 -0.83 14.03
CA ALA A 121 -16.77 -1.78 14.44
C ALA A 121 -18.05 -1.67 13.58
N GLY A 122 -18.39 -2.76 12.88
CA GLY A 122 -19.52 -2.82 11.96
C GLY A 122 -19.35 -2.06 10.65
N LYS A 123 -18.13 -1.55 10.34
CA LYS A 123 -17.84 -0.73 9.17
C LYS A 123 -17.24 -1.55 8.03
N HIS A 124 -17.50 -1.11 6.79
CA HIS A 124 -16.84 -1.61 5.59
C HIS A 124 -15.49 -0.90 5.44
N VAL A 125 -14.41 -1.64 5.63
CA VAL A 125 -13.07 -1.09 5.73
C VAL A 125 -12.25 -1.44 4.48
N LEU A 126 -11.80 -0.42 3.76
CA LEU A 126 -10.81 -0.55 2.70
C LEU A 126 -9.41 -0.41 3.30
N LEU A 127 -8.57 -1.44 3.15
CA LEU A 127 -7.15 -1.36 3.53
C LEU A 127 -6.34 -0.68 2.42
N LEU A 128 -5.59 0.36 2.78
CA LEU A 128 -4.67 1.05 1.88
C LEU A 128 -3.24 0.94 2.38
N ALA A 129 -2.36 0.35 1.56
CA ALA A 129 -0.94 0.17 1.82
C ALA A 129 -0.07 0.86 0.76
N ALA A 130 1.17 1.20 1.09
CA ALA A 130 2.12 1.67 0.09
C ALA A 130 2.52 0.54 -0.86
N SER A 131 2.78 -0.64 -0.31
CA SER A 131 3.09 -1.84 -1.10
C SER A 131 2.62 -3.12 -0.40
N VAL A 132 2.21 -4.11 -1.20
CA VAL A 132 1.87 -5.45 -0.73
C VAL A 132 2.78 -6.46 -1.44
N THR A 133 3.92 -6.78 -0.81
CA THR A 133 4.91 -7.71 -1.38
C THR A 133 4.72 -9.11 -0.82
N THR A 134 5.08 -9.36 0.44
CA THR A 134 4.87 -10.67 1.07
C THR A 134 3.46 -10.84 1.67
N GLY A 135 2.66 -9.80 1.67
CA GLY A 135 1.33 -9.78 2.28
C GLY A 135 1.30 -9.71 3.81
N LYS A 136 2.45 -9.84 4.50
CA LYS A 136 2.47 -9.94 5.97
C LYS A 136 1.86 -8.73 6.70
N SER A 137 2.21 -7.51 6.29
CA SER A 137 1.65 -6.29 6.90
C SER A 137 0.17 -6.13 6.57
N ALA A 138 -0.23 -6.50 5.34
CA ALA A 138 -1.62 -6.48 4.93
C ALA A 138 -2.45 -7.52 5.72
N LEU A 139 -1.92 -8.73 5.90
CA LEU A 139 -2.57 -9.77 6.70
C LEU A 139 -2.73 -9.31 8.16
N ALA A 140 -1.69 -8.76 8.78
CA ALA A 140 -1.77 -8.23 10.14
C ALA A 140 -2.80 -7.09 10.27
N ALA A 141 -2.95 -6.26 9.23
CA ALA A 141 -3.96 -5.21 9.20
C ALA A 141 -5.38 -5.79 9.04
N ILE A 142 -5.56 -6.82 8.20
CA ILE A 142 -6.83 -7.54 8.05
C ILE A 142 -7.24 -8.19 9.39
N ASP A 143 -6.31 -8.88 10.06
CA ASP A 143 -6.53 -9.48 11.37
C ASP A 143 -6.94 -8.42 12.41
N ALA A 144 -6.28 -7.25 12.41
CA ALA A 144 -6.62 -6.16 13.30
C ALA A 144 -8.03 -5.59 12.99
N ILE A 145 -8.37 -5.36 11.72
CA ILE A 145 -9.73 -4.91 11.33
C ILE A 145 -10.77 -5.89 11.84
N ASN A 146 -10.58 -7.18 11.60
CA ASN A 146 -11.49 -8.23 12.02
C ASN A 146 -11.62 -8.31 13.55
N TYR A 147 -10.50 -8.20 14.28
CA TYR A 147 -10.48 -8.19 15.74
C TYR A 147 -11.33 -7.06 16.33
N TYR A 148 -11.29 -5.86 15.73
CA TYR A 148 -12.08 -4.72 16.16
C TYR A 148 -13.50 -4.68 15.53
N GLY A 149 -13.92 -5.77 14.87
CA GLY A 149 -15.28 -5.94 14.35
C GLY A 149 -15.56 -5.21 13.04
N GLY A 150 -14.53 -4.79 12.32
CA GLY A 150 -14.65 -4.25 10.96
C GLY A 150 -14.81 -5.37 9.92
N LYS A 151 -15.31 -5.00 8.73
CA LYS A 151 -15.44 -5.89 7.58
C LYS A 151 -14.54 -5.40 6.45
N VAL A 152 -13.49 -6.14 6.13
CA VAL A 152 -12.62 -5.80 5.00
C VAL A 152 -13.37 -5.95 3.68
N VAL A 153 -13.34 -4.92 2.83
CA VAL A 153 -13.99 -4.92 1.51
C VAL A 153 -13.00 -4.94 0.35
N GLY A 154 -11.71 -4.82 0.64
CA GLY A 154 -10.64 -4.93 -0.34
C GLY A 154 -9.32 -4.38 0.20
N VAL A 155 -8.27 -4.60 -0.59
CA VAL A 155 -6.92 -4.11 -0.32
C VAL A 155 -6.45 -3.29 -1.51
N SER A 156 -5.96 -2.08 -1.26
CA SER A 156 -5.38 -1.20 -2.28
C SER A 156 -3.92 -0.94 -2.00
N ALA A 157 -3.10 -0.86 -3.05
CA ALA A 157 -1.69 -0.53 -2.94
C ALA A 157 -1.17 0.26 -4.15
N ILE A 158 -0.06 0.96 -3.98
CA ILE A 158 0.63 1.56 -5.14
C ILE A 158 1.33 0.44 -5.93
N PHE A 159 1.98 -0.49 -5.23
CA PHE A 159 2.65 -1.65 -5.83
C PHE A 159 2.26 -2.94 -5.11
N ALA A 160 1.95 -4.00 -5.85
CA ALA A 160 1.71 -5.32 -5.26
C ALA A 160 2.30 -6.45 -6.10
N THR A 161 2.82 -7.48 -5.42
CA THR A 161 3.29 -8.73 -6.05
C THR A 161 2.25 -9.84 -5.96
N VAL A 162 1.24 -9.67 -5.10
CA VAL A 162 0.15 -10.62 -4.88
C VAL A 162 -1.16 -10.03 -5.38
N LYS A 163 -2.07 -10.88 -5.82
CA LYS A 163 -3.41 -10.46 -6.31
C LYS A 163 -4.51 -10.63 -5.26
N GLU A 164 -4.18 -11.31 -4.17
CA GLU A 164 -5.12 -11.62 -3.08
C GLU A 164 -4.37 -11.68 -1.75
N CYS A 165 -5.02 -11.27 -0.68
CA CYS A 165 -4.54 -11.39 0.69
C CYS A 165 -5.72 -11.79 1.58
N ASP A 166 -5.65 -12.98 2.19
CA ASP A 166 -6.69 -13.53 3.06
C ASP A 166 -8.10 -13.52 2.43
N GLY A 167 -8.22 -14.00 1.18
CA GLY A 167 -9.50 -14.03 0.44
C GLY A 167 -9.97 -12.67 -0.09
N HIS A 168 -9.23 -11.58 0.18
CA HIS A 168 -9.56 -10.25 -0.31
C HIS A 168 -8.73 -9.87 -1.54
N PRO A 169 -9.37 -9.34 -2.61
CA PRO A 169 -8.64 -8.91 -3.80
C PRO A 169 -7.70 -7.75 -3.47
N VAL A 170 -6.49 -7.79 -4.03
CA VAL A 170 -5.49 -6.72 -3.94
C VAL A 170 -5.47 -5.96 -5.26
N HIS A 171 -5.95 -4.72 -5.24
CA HIS A 171 -5.89 -3.81 -6.37
C HIS A 171 -4.66 -2.91 -6.27
N SER A 172 -3.78 -2.96 -7.26
CA SER A 172 -2.59 -2.12 -7.30
C SER A 172 -2.41 -1.43 -8.64
N ILE A 173 -1.75 -0.27 -8.60
CA ILE A 173 -1.43 0.49 -9.82
C ILE A 173 -0.28 -0.17 -10.57
N PHE A 174 0.71 -0.65 -9.83
CA PHE A 174 1.90 -1.31 -10.37
C PHE A 174 2.07 -2.71 -9.83
N ASN A 175 2.68 -3.57 -10.62
CA ASN A 175 2.98 -4.97 -10.28
C ASN A 175 4.35 -5.38 -10.87
N PRO A 176 4.88 -6.59 -10.57
CA PRO A 176 6.17 -7.05 -11.07
C PRO A 176 6.35 -6.99 -12.59
N ASN A 177 5.26 -7.16 -13.37
CA ASN A 177 5.36 -7.14 -14.83
C ASN A 177 5.74 -5.75 -15.36
N ASP A 178 5.44 -4.68 -14.62
CA ASP A 178 5.84 -3.31 -14.98
C ASP A 178 7.35 -3.09 -14.81
N LEU A 179 8.03 -3.96 -14.03
CA LEU A 179 9.46 -3.93 -13.77
C LEU A 179 10.26 -4.89 -14.66
N GLY A 180 9.57 -5.87 -15.26
CA GLY A 180 10.12 -6.86 -16.17
C GLY A 180 10.90 -7.99 -15.49
N ASP A 181 11.91 -7.67 -14.70
CA ASP A 181 12.80 -8.62 -14.03
C ASP A 181 12.81 -8.47 -12.49
N TYR A 182 11.66 -8.08 -11.91
CA TYR A 182 11.52 -7.99 -10.46
C TYR A 182 11.65 -9.35 -9.80
N GLU A 183 12.55 -9.42 -8.81
CA GLU A 183 12.79 -10.61 -8.01
C GLU A 183 12.83 -10.28 -6.52
N SER A 184 12.23 -11.15 -5.73
CA SER A 184 12.26 -11.07 -4.26
C SER A 184 12.46 -12.45 -3.66
N TYR A 185 13.40 -12.57 -2.73
CA TYR A 185 13.82 -13.82 -2.12
C TYR A 185 13.80 -13.74 -0.60
N LYS A 186 13.53 -14.86 0.05
CA LYS A 186 13.85 -14.98 1.48
C LYS A 186 15.36 -14.79 1.69
N PRO A 187 15.82 -14.12 2.76
CA PRO A 187 17.24 -13.80 2.94
C PRO A 187 18.20 -14.98 2.73
N HIS A 188 17.87 -16.13 3.31
CA HIS A 188 18.68 -17.37 3.21
C HIS A 188 18.66 -18.03 1.81
N ARG A 189 17.79 -17.59 0.89
CA ARG A 189 17.65 -18.09 -0.48
C ARG A 189 18.08 -17.08 -1.53
N CYS A 190 18.56 -15.91 -1.13
CA CYS A 190 18.94 -14.85 -2.06
C CYS A 190 20.15 -15.28 -2.91
N PRO A 191 20.03 -15.31 -4.26
CA PRO A 191 21.12 -15.71 -5.14
C PRO A 191 22.26 -14.69 -5.12
N LYS A 192 21.96 -13.39 -4.97
CA LYS A 192 22.96 -12.31 -4.86
C LYS A 192 23.84 -12.48 -3.63
N CYS A 193 23.24 -12.80 -2.47
CA CYS A 193 24.01 -13.13 -1.26
C CYS A 193 24.91 -14.37 -1.47
N LYS A 194 24.40 -15.39 -2.14
CA LYS A 194 25.18 -16.61 -2.45
C LYS A 194 26.35 -16.32 -3.40
N ALA A 195 26.17 -15.35 -4.28
CA ALA A 195 27.23 -14.89 -5.17
C ALA A 195 28.24 -13.91 -4.50
N GLY A 196 28.05 -13.60 -3.21
CA GLY A 196 28.89 -12.66 -2.47
C GLY A 196 28.62 -11.17 -2.77
N GLU A 197 27.52 -10.85 -3.47
CA GLU A 197 27.13 -9.47 -3.72
C GLU A 197 26.67 -8.81 -2.41
N LYS A 198 27.27 -7.68 -2.05
CA LYS A 198 26.91 -6.93 -0.86
C LYS A 198 25.49 -6.35 -0.98
N ILE A 199 24.80 -6.27 0.16
CA ILE A 199 23.57 -5.48 0.27
C ILE A 199 23.96 -4.00 0.20
N GLU A 200 23.33 -3.25 -0.70
CA GLU A 200 23.62 -1.83 -0.92
C GLU A 200 22.87 -0.93 0.06
N ALA A 201 21.63 -1.32 0.42
CA ALA A 201 20.81 -0.54 1.33
C ALA A 201 19.77 -1.39 2.05
N LEU A 202 19.33 -0.90 3.21
CA LEU A 202 18.13 -1.35 3.88
C LEU A 202 16.93 -0.52 3.39
N ILE A 203 15.83 -1.19 3.12
CA ILE A 203 14.61 -0.56 2.63
C ILE A 203 13.38 -0.96 3.44
N ASN A 204 12.49 -0.02 3.65
CA ASN A 204 11.20 -0.22 4.31
C ASN A 204 10.15 0.77 3.76
N SER A 205 8.98 0.83 4.41
CA SER A 205 7.91 1.78 4.05
C SER A 205 8.28 3.26 4.24
N TYR A 206 9.32 3.58 5.01
CA TYR A 206 9.80 4.94 5.23
C TYR A 206 10.86 5.37 4.20
N GLY A 207 11.47 4.42 3.49
CA GLY A 207 12.46 4.74 2.47
C GLY A 207 13.66 3.80 2.44
N LEU A 208 14.80 4.37 2.06
CA LEU A 208 16.06 3.68 1.83
C LEU A 208 17.15 4.25 2.74
N SER A 209 17.94 3.35 3.35
CA SER A 209 19.15 3.69 4.10
C SER A 209 20.34 2.92 3.51
N MET A 210 21.33 3.64 2.96
CA MET A 210 22.57 3.04 2.45
C MET A 210 23.36 2.39 3.56
N LEU A 211 24.05 1.28 3.26
CA LEU A 211 24.95 0.57 4.17
C LEU A 211 26.42 0.92 3.91
#